data_1d7ebb88e47cc842f6f208d525ac16d0
#
_entry.id   1d7ebb88e47cc842f6f208d525ac16d0
#
_cell.length_a   1.000
_cell.length_b   1.000
_cell.length_c   1.000
_cell.angle_alpha   90.00
_cell.angle_beta   90.00
_cell.angle_gamma   90.00
#
_symmetry.space_group_name_H-M   'P 1'
#
loop_
_entity.id
_entity.type
_entity.pdbx_description
1 polymer ?
#
loop_
_entity_poly.entity_id
_entity_poly.type
_entity_poly.pdbx_seq_one_letter_code
_entity_poly.pdbx_strand_id
1 'polypeptide(L)'
;MLARITSYGLTGLLGYPVTVETDISFGFAGYETVGLPDNAVKESKERVRSAICNSGFPFPNVRLVVNLAPADVRKEGTVYDLPIAIGILAANGDIDRTAAEKWLIIGELALDGSVRGVNGVLPMVIDACSRGYNHIILPKENAEEAAFIHDAVVIPVTSLTEAVLFLRGMKIINPQPCSQTNIDDHPSFDSDFSLIKGQQAAKRAAEVAAAGNHNILLIGTPGSGKTMLARSIPSILPTLSNEEALEITKIHSVAGILRGRGGIVRERPFRAPHHSASIPALVGGGTKALPGEISLAHYGVLFLDEFPEFQKSVLEALRQPLEDGFVSITRAAAKAEYPADFMLVAAMNPCPCGDFGSRINPCRCNPSQIERYRNRISGPMLDRIDIHVEMTEVAYEDLASKQAGESSAAIRERVSKARCIQRERFKNDGIMFNAQMSSKHIKKYCALEPDAEKLIRLSFDRLRLSARAYDRLIKVSKTIADLAGEEKITGACVAEALQYRSLDSKYWSKL
;
A
#
# COMPACT_ATOMS: atom_id res chain seq x y z
N MET A 1 6.50 0.65 45.21
CA MET A 1 7.67 0.05 44.55
C MET A 1 7.59 0.31 43.04
N LEU A 2 8.63 0.88 42.42
CA LEU A 2 8.61 1.26 41.00
C LEU A 2 9.19 0.15 40.11
N ALA A 3 8.47 -0.20 39.01
CA ALA A 3 8.96 -1.05 37.94
C ALA A 3 8.88 -0.26 36.59
N ARG A 4 9.80 -0.51 35.68
CA ARG A 4 9.86 0.09 34.37
C ARG A 4 9.86 -0.98 33.29
N ILE A 5 8.94 -0.90 32.35
CA ILE A 5 8.86 -1.82 31.22
C ILE A 5 8.94 -1.00 29.93
N THR A 6 9.82 -1.41 29.04
CA THR A 6 9.90 -0.78 27.70
C THR A 6 8.81 -1.35 26.80
N SER A 7 8.05 -0.47 26.18
CA SER A 7 7.04 -0.78 25.15
C SER A 7 7.22 0.15 23.95
N TYR A 8 6.37 0.02 22.95
CA TYR A 8 6.43 0.84 21.74
C TYR A 8 5.05 1.31 21.29
N GLY A 9 5.01 2.51 20.73
CA GLY A 9 3.83 3.08 20.07
C GLY A 9 4.11 3.44 18.63
N LEU A 10 3.06 3.82 17.88
CA LEU A 10 3.14 4.25 16.49
C LEU A 10 2.47 5.59 16.26
N THR A 11 3.05 6.39 15.36
CA THR A 11 2.40 7.52 14.72
C THR A 11 2.58 7.37 13.21
N GLY A 12 1.51 7.02 12.49
CA GLY A 12 1.64 6.60 11.08
C GLY A 12 2.49 5.35 10.94
N LEU A 13 3.63 5.45 10.25
CA LEU A 13 4.63 4.38 10.07
C LEU A 13 5.84 4.52 11.00
N LEU A 14 5.88 5.56 11.83
CA LEU A 14 7.02 5.84 12.70
C LEU A 14 6.77 5.28 14.11
N GLY A 15 7.68 4.42 14.56
CA GLY A 15 7.71 3.90 15.91
C GLY A 15 8.27 4.93 16.90
N TYR A 16 7.86 4.83 18.16
CA TYR A 16 8.48 5.57 19.26
C TYR A 16 8.46 4.75 20.55
N PRO A 17 9.52 4.84 21.38
CA PRO A 17 9.58 4.10 22.63
C PRO A 17 8.59 4.67 23.65
N VAL A 18 7.98 3.78 24.43
CA VAL A 18 7.11 4.12 25.56
C VAL A 18 7.62 3.38 26.79
N THR A 19 7.93 4.13 27.85
CA THR A 19 8.26 3.53 29.13
C THR A 19 7.00 3.43 29.97
N VAL A 20 6.60 2.21 30.31
CA VAL A 20 5.51 1.90 31.23
C VAL A 20 6.09 1.88 32.65
N GLU A 21 5.86 2.93 33.40
CA GLU A 21 6.29 3.04 34.79
C GLU A 21 5.11 2.66 35.71
N THR A 22 5.31 1.63 36.51
CA THR A 22 4.28 1.15 37.43
C THR A 22 4.75 1.33 38.88
N ASP A 23 4.05 2.14 39.62
CA ASP A 23 4.34 2.38 41.04
C ASP A 23 3.23 1.82 41.95
N ILE A 24 3.64 1.02 42.90
CA ILE A 24 2.81 0.47 43.98
C ILE A 24 3.19 1.16 45.27
N SER A 25 2.24 1.87 45.87
CA SER A 25 2.41 2.60 47.12
C SER A 25 1.33 2.28 48.16
N PHE A 26 1.64 2.46 49.43
CA PHE A 26 0.65 2.32 50.49
C PHE A 26 -0.41 3.40 50.40
N GLY A 27 -1.68 3.06 50.59
CA GLY A 27 -2.81 3.98 50.55
C GLY A 27 -4.13 3.29 50.21
N PHE A 28 -5.19 4.07 50.07
CA PHE A 28 -6.47 3.54 49.60
C PHE A 28 -6.31 2.87 48.23
N ALA A 29 -6.92 1.67 48.11
CA ALA A 29 -6.92 0.95 46.86
C ALA A 29 -7.46 1.81 45.73
N GLY A 30 -6.65 1.98 44.69
CA GLY A 30 -6.98 2.80 43.50
C GLY A 30 -6.07 2.45 42.34
N TYR A 31 -6.58 2.56 41.11
CA TYR A 31 -5.80 2.36 39.89
C TYR A 31 -5.95 3.57 38.99
N GLU A 32 -4.87 4.27 38.75
CA GLU A 32 -4.80 5.43 37.89
C GLU A 32 -3.82 5.23 36.76
N THR A 33 -4.21 5.65 35.54
CA THR A 33 -3.33 5.67 34.35
C THR A 33 -3.09 7.10 33.91
N VAL A 34 -1.84 7.51 33.82
CA VAL A 34 -1.39 8.86 33.43
C VAL A 34 -0.48 8.79 32.20
N GLY A 35 -0.15 9.94 31.57
CA GLY A 35 0.72 9.98 30.39
C GLY A 35 -0.07 10.08 29.07
N LEU A 36 -1.17 10.84 29.05
CA LEU A 36 -2.05 11.08 27.90
C LEU A 36 -2.63 9.80 27.28
N PRO A 37 -3.24 8.88 28.08
CA PRO A 37 -3.87 7.68 27.54
C PRO A 37 -5.15 8.05 26.75
N ASP A 38 -5.40 7.34 25.64
CA ASP A 38 -6.68 7.37 24.95
C ASP A 38 -7.75 6.56 25.73
N ASN A 39 -8.97 6.49 25.21
CA ASN A 39 -10.03 5.71 25.87
C ASN A 39 -9.71 4.23 25.93
N ALA A 40 -9.10 3.65 24.88
CA ALA A 40 -8.75 2.23 24.85
C ALA A 40 -7.70 1.88 25.91
N VAL A 41 -6.73 2.77 26.13
CA VAL A 41 -5.72 2.63 27.21
C VAL A 41 -6.36 2.84 28.59
N LYS A 42 -7.34 3.75 28.74
CA LYS A 42 -8.05 3.91 30.02
C LYS A 42 -8.89 2.68 30.37
N GLU A 43 -9.53 2.06 29.38
CA GLU A 43 -10.31 0.84 29.53
C GLU A 43 -9.43 -0.40 29.79
N SER A 44 -8.13 -0.34 29.47
CA SER A 44 -7.19 -1.43 29.71
C SER A 44 -7.13 -1.85 31.20
N LYS A 45 -7.45 -0.91 32.10
CA LYS A 45 -7.50 -1.17 33.57
C LYS A 45 -8.29 -2.43 33.91
N GLU A 46 -9.51 -2.56 33.40
CA GLU A 46 -10.37 -3.70 33.69
C GLU A 46 -9.90 -4.98 32.97
N ARG A 47 -9.39 -4.84 31.73
CA ARG A 47 -8.81 -5.99 31.01
C ARG A 47 -7.57 -6.53 31.69
N VAL A 48 -6.63 -5.67 32.04
CA VAL A 48 -5.39 -6.04 32.72
C VAL A 48 -5.67 -6.69 34.08
N ARG A 49 -6.57 -6.10 34.90
CA ARG A 49 -6.97 -6.64 36.17
C ARG A 49 -7.54 -8.05 36.02
N SER A 50 -8.52 -8.22 35.13
CA SER A 50 -9.15 -9.52 34.90
C SER A 50 -8.14 -10.57 34.39
N ALA A 51 -7.28 -10.16 33.42
CA ALA A 51 -6.25 -11.03 32.87
C ALA A 51 -5.25 -11.52 33.94
N ILE A 52 -4.79 -10.63 34.80
CA ILE A 52 -3.89 -11.00 35.92
C ILE A 52 -4.58 -12.02 36.86
N CYS A 53 -5.82 -11.73 37.31
CA CYS A 53 -6.56 -12.62 38.20
C CYS A 53 -6.87 -13.99 37.55
N ASN A 54 -7.34 -13.98 36.31
CA ASN A 54 -7.68 -15.20 35.56
C ASN A 54 -6.45 -16.04 35.19
N SER A 55 -5.27 -15.41 35.14
CA SER A 55 -3.98 -16.09 34.95
C SER A 55 -3.42 -16.68 36.24
N GLY A 56 -4.13 -16.57 37.38
CA GLY A 56 -3.76 -17.14 38.69
C GLY A 56 -2.76 -16.27 39.46
N PHE A 57 -2.57 -15.00 39.09
CA PHE A 57 -1.72 -14.08 39.84
C PHE A 57 -2.54 -13.14 40.73
N PRO A 58 -2.02 -12.76 41.91
CA PRO A 58 -2.72 -11.82 42.79
C PRO A 58 -2.67 -10.41 42.21
N PHE A 59 -3.82 -9.74 42.13
CA PHE A 59 -3.87 -8.31 41.81
C PHE A 59 -3.68 -7.50 43.10
N PRO A 60 -2.74 -6.52 43.13
CA PRO A 60 -2.44 -5.78 44.36
C PRO A 60 -3.62 -4.89 44.77
N ASN A 61 -4.06 -5.02 46.04
CA ASN A 61 -5.15 -4.21 46.59
C ASN A 61 -4.60 -2.99 47.34
N VAL A 62 -3.85 -2.16 46.63
CA VAL A 62 -3.14 -0.97 47.11
C VAL A 62 -3.27 0.17 46.09
N ARG A 63 -2.68 1.33 46.39
CA ARG A 63 -2.61 2.39 45.39
C ARG A 63 -1.65 2.04 44.27
N LEU A 64 -2.18 1.95 43.05
CA LEU A 64 -1.46 1.60 41.82
C LEU A 64 -1.52 2.80 40.85
N VAL A 65 -0.37 3.26 40.41
CA VAL A 65 -0.25 4.29 39.37
C VAL A 65 0.56 3.76 38.21
N VAL A 66 0.00 3.82 37.01
CA VAL A 66 0.69 3.48 35.75
C VAL A 66 0.90 4.75 34.96
N ASN A 67 2.16 5.09 34.72
CA ASN A 67 2.54 6.23 33.89
C ASN A 67 3.11 5.75 32.55
N LEU A 68 2.60 6.29 31.44
CA LEU A 68 3.08 6.00 30.10
C LEU A 68 3.92 7.20 29.59
N ALA A 69 5.23 7.10 29.76
CA ALA A 69 6.17 8.15 29.33
C ALA A 69 6.63 7.94 27.87
N PRO A 70 6.90 9.02 27.11
CA PRO A 70 6.85 10.43 27.48
C PRO A 70 5.42 11.00 27.47
N ALA A 71 5.15 12.05 28.25
CA ALA A 71 3.82 12.61 28.45
C ALA A 71 3.38 13.60 27.34
N ASP A 72 4.24 13.91 26.39
CA ASP A 72 3.98 14.81 25.24
C ASP A 72 3.34 14.10 24.05
N VAL A 73 3.40 12.78 23.99
CA VAL A 73 2.81 11.95 22.94
C VAL A 73 1.58 11.21 23.48
N ARG A 74 0.46 11.28 22.76
CA ARG A 74 -0.74 10.52 23.10
C ARG A 74 -0.54 9.03 22.83
N LYS A 75 -0.88 8.18 23.82
CA LYS A 75 -0.80 6.71 23.71
C LYS A 75 -2.16 6.19 23.30
N GLU A 76 -2.17 5.44 22.20
CA GLU A 76 -3.40 4.94 21.59
C GLU A 76 -3.37 3.42 21.44
N GLY A 77 -4.55 2.80 21.62
CA GLY A 77 -4.76 1.38 21.36
C GLY A 77 -4.46 0.47 22.53
N THR A 78 -4.49 -0.84 22.25
CA THR A 78 -4.44 -1.92 23.24
C THR A 78 -3.05 -2.56 23.40
N VAL A 79 -2.07 -2.04 22.66
CA VAL A 79 -0.69 -2.55 22.59
C VAL A 79 0.02 -2.56 23.95
N TYR A 80 -0.44 -1.75 24.90
CA TYR A 80 0.15 -1.56 26.21
C TYR A 80 -0.41 -2.50 27.29
N ASP A 81 -1.42 -3.33 27.00
CA ASP A 81 -2.06 -4.17 28.02
C ASP A 81 -1.06 -5.17 28.63
N LEU A 82 -0.30 -5.88 27.79
CA LEU A 82 0.69 -6.85 28.25
C LEU A 82 1.85 -6.18 29.01
N PRO A 83 2.50 -5.10 28.54
CA PRO A 83 3.56 -4.45 29.32
C PRO A 83 3.05 -3.82 30.62
N ILE A 84 1.82 -3.33 30.70
CA ILE A 84 1.20 -2.85 31.94
C ILE A 84 1.04 -4.02 32.95
N ALA A 85 0.51 -5.18 32.49
CA ALA A 85 0.35 -6.36 33.35
C ALA A 85 1.70 -6.83 33.88
N ILE A 86 2.72 -6.96 33.04
CA ILE A 86 4.08 -7.33 33.44
C ILE A 86 4.66 -6.30 34.42
N GLY A 87 4.44 -5.00 34.17
CA GLY A 87 4.86 -3.91 35.07
C GLY A 87 4.23 -4.03 36.46
N ILE A 88 2.92 -4.35 36.56
CA ILE A 88 2.22 -4.56 37.83
C ILE A 88 2.80 -5.76 38.56
N LEU A 89 3.00 -6.88 37.89
CA LEU A 89 3.56 -8.10 38.47
C LEU A 89 5.01 -7.89 38.92
N ALA A 90 5.81 -7.15 38.14
CA ALA A 90 7.18 -6.81 38.53
C ALA A 90 7.23 -5.84 39.72
N ALA A 91 6.33 -4.86 39.79
CA ALA A 91 6.22 -3.94 40.91
C ALA A 91 5.73 -4.64 42.20
N ASN A 92 4.87 -5.67 42.04
CA ASN A 92 4.37 -6.51 43.15
C ASN A 92 5.42 -7.53 43.67
N GLY A 93 6.50 -7.77 42.89
CA GLY A 93 7.55 -8.75 43.25
C GLY A 93 7.31 -10.14 42.67
N ASP A 94 6.30 -10.33 41.84
CA ASP A 94 6.01 -11.61 41.18
C ASP A 94 7.01 -11.93 40.05
N ILE A 95 7.67 -10.92 39.50
CA ILE A 95 8.69 -11.04 38.46
C ILE A 95 9.91 -10.21 38.89
N ASP A 96 11.11 -10.71 38.60
CA ASP A 96 12.34 -9.91 38.76
C ASP A 96 12.33 -8.70 37.81
N ARG A 97 12.43 -7.50 38.37
CA ARG A 97 12.41 -6.24 37.62
C ARG A 97 13.54 -6.17 36.60
N THR A 98 14.76 -6.55 37.03
CA THR A 98 15.94 -6.50 36.15
C THR A 98 15.84 -7.48 34.99
N ALA A 99 15.11 -8.58 35.14
CA ALA A 99 14.81 -9.50 34.07
C ALA A 99 13.79 -8.91 33.09
N ALA A 100 12.75 -8.23 33.58
CA ALA A 100 11.70 -7.66 32.77
C ALA A 100 12.18 -6.40 31.99
N GLU A 101 13.03 -5.56 32.60
CA GLU A 101 13.56 -4.33 31.99
C GLU A 101 14.43 -4.57 30.73
N LYS A 102 14.94 -5.79 30.55
CA LYS A 102 15.77 -6.18 29.38
C LYS A 102 14.94 -6.36 28.11
N TRP A 103 13.63 -6.48 28.24
CA TRP A 103 12.73 -6.81 27.15
C TRP A 103 11.87 -5.63 26.73
N LEU A 104 11.76 -5.43 25.44
CA LEU A 104 10.66 -4.66 24.87
C LEU A 104 9.42 -5.56 24.81
N ILE A 105 8.31 -5.10 25.38
CA ILE A 105 7.08 -5.88 25.51
C ILE A 105 5.93 -5.15 24.84
N ILE A 106 5.22 -5.84 23.95
CA ILE A 106 4.01 -5.34 23.27
C ILE A 106 2.96 -6.44 23.21
N GLY A 107 1.68 -6.09 23.33
CA GLY A 107 0.58 -7.05 23.18
C GLY A 107 -0.72 -6.60 23.82
N GLU A 108 -1.83 -7.05 23.27
CA GLU A 108 -3.17 -6.89 23.83
C GLU A 108 -3.50 -8.08 24.73
N LEU A 109 -4.20 -7.84 25.82
CA LEU A 109 -4.70 -8.90 26.70
C LEU A 109 -6.20 -9.07 26.55
N ALA A 110 -6.64 -10.32 26.46
CA ALA A 110 -8.03 -10.69 26.68
C ALA A 110 -8.29 -10.89 28.17
N LEU A 111 -9.56 -10.93 28.59
CA LEU A 111 -9.96 -11.07 30.00
C LEU A 111 -9.51 -12.39 30.63
N ASP A 112 -9.35 -13.44 29.82
CA ASP A 112 -8.87 -14.77 30.24
C ASP A 112 -7.34 -14.88 30.38
N GLY A 113 -6.62 -13.78 30.08
CA GLY A 113 -5.16 -13.74 30.11
C GLY A 113 -4.50 -14.20 28.81
N SER A 114 -5.25 -14.51 27.73
CA SER A 114 -4.68 -14.77 26.42
C SER A 114 -4.12 -13.49 25.80
N VAL A 115 -3.01 -13.63 25.08
CA VAL A 115 -2.34 -12.52 24.37
C VAL A 115 -2.80 -12.51 22.93
N ARG A 116 -3.31 -11.38 22.48
CA ARG A 116 -3.83 -11.14 21.12
C ARG A 116 -2.89 -10.30 20.30
N GLY A 117 -2.89 -10.55 18.99
CA GLY A 117 -2.14 -9.76 18.02
C GLY A 117 -2.54 -8.29 17.98
N VAL A 118 -1.56 -7.43 17.72
CA VAL A 118 -1.74 -5.98 17.58
C VAL A 118 -1.33 -5.52 16.19
N ASN A 119 -1.82 -4.35 15.76
CA ASN A 119 -1.47 -3.79 14.45
C ASN A 119 -0.16 -3.01 14.53
N GLY A 120 0.59 -2.99 13.43
CA GLY A 120 1.77 -2.15 13.29
C GLY A 120 3.00 -2.65 14.02
N VAL A 121 3.09 -3.96 14.29
CA VAL A 121 4.25 -4.54 14.96
C VAL A 121 5.53 -4.39 14.15
N LEU A 122 5.48 -4.61 12.85
CA LEU A 122 6.66 -4.54 12.00
C LEU A 122 7.36 -3.16 12.05
N PRO A 123 6.69 -2.03 11.81
CA PRO A 123 7.34 -0.73 11.94
C PRO A 123 7.81 -0.42 13.38
N MET A 124 7.12 -0.92 14.43
CA MET A 124 7.60 -0.80 15.81
C MET A 124 8.93 -1.54 16.00
N VAL A 125 9.03 -2.78 15.53
CA VAL A 125 10.24 -3.61 15.65
C VAL A 125 11.40 -3.01 14.87
N ILE A 126 11.17 -2.51 13.66
CA ILE A 126 12.21 -1.85 12.85
C ILE A 126 12.81 -0.65 13.59
N ASP A 127 11.96 0.26 14.10
CA ASP A 127 12.44 1.43 14.85
C ASP A 127 13.10 1.01 16.17
N ALA A 128 12.55 0.04 16.87
CA ALA A 128 13.10 -0.49 18.12
C ALA A 128 14.53 -1.04 17.93
N CYS A 129 14.74 -1.90 16.93
CA CYS A 129 16.06 -2.45 16.64
C CYS A 129 17.06 -1.36 16.24
N SER A 130 16.64 -0.36 15.45
CA SER A 130 17.49 0.77 15.08
C SER A 130 17.98 1.57 16.29
N ARG A 131 17.27 1.52 17.43
CA ARG A 131 17.61 2.15 18.70
C ARG A 131 18.27 1.19 19.71
N GLY A 132 18.55 -0.07 19.32
CA GLY A 132 19.21 -1.06 20.16
C GLY A 132 18.28 -1.92 21.03
N TYR A 133 16.96 -1.85 20.87
CA TYR A 133 16.00 -2.71 21.55
C TYR A 133 15.78 -4.00 20.74
N ASN A 134 16.71 -4.94 20.84
CA ASN A 134 16.71 -6.15 20.00
C ASN A 134 15.98 -7.35 20.65
N HIS A 135 15.69 -7.33 21.96
CA HIS A 135 15.02 -8.40 22.68
C HIS A 135 13.53 -8.07 22.86
N ILE A 136 12.65 -8.81 22.20
CA ILE A 136 11.25 -8.42 22.06
C ILE A 136 10.32 -9.58 22.46
N ILE A 137 9.40 -9.33 23.38
CA ILE A 137 8.29 -10.23 23.71
C ILE A 137 7.03 -9.68 23.05
N LEU A 138 6.37 -10.49 22.23
CA LEU A 138 5.20 -10.07 21.47
C LEU A 138 4.22 -11.22 21.23
N PRO A 139 2.98 -10.92 20.80
CA PRO A 139 1.97 -11.94 20.51
C PRO A 139 2.45 -12.91 19.42
N LYS A 140 2.18 -14.20 19.59
CA LYS A 140 2.52 -15.25 18.61
C LYS A 140 2.00 -14.93 17.21
N GLU A 141 0.82 -14.31 17.09
CA GLU A 141 0.21 -13.91 15.82
C GLU A 141 1.06 -12.90 15.02
N ASN A 142 1.89 -12.11 15.71
CA ASN A 142 2.78 -11.12 15.08
C ASN A 142 4.23 -11.60 14.93
N ALA A 143 4.55 -12.79 15.42
CA ALA A 143 5.94 -13.24 15.49
C ALA A 143 6.58 -13.39 14.11
N GLU A 144 5.83 -13.85 13.11
CA GLU A 144 6.32 -14.05 11.76
C GLU A 144 6.69 -12.71 11.07
N GLU A 145 5.86 -11.67 11.22
CA GLU A 145 6.17 -10.35 10.65
C GLU A 145 7.37 -9.67 11.33
N ALA A 146 7.53 -9.88 12.65
CA ALA A 146 8.63 -9.32 13.43
C ALA A 146 9.97 -10.03 13.14
N ALA A 147 9.95 -11.34 12.89
CA ALA A 147 11.12 -12.17 12.67
C ALA A 147 11.83 -11.91 11.32
N PHE A 148 11.30 -11.04 10.46
CA PHE A 148 11.98 -10.55 9.27
C PHE A 148 13.15 -9.61 9.58
N ILE A 149 13.19 -9.03 10.78
CA ILE A 149 14.27 -8.15 11.19
C ILE A 149 15.36 -9.02 11.81
N HIS A 150 16.47 -9.17 11.09
CA HIS A 150 17.57 -10.05 11.45
C HIS A 150 18.15 -9.79 12.85
N ASP A 151 18.16 -8.52 13.29
CA ASP A 151 18.69 -8.12 14.58
C ASP A 151 17.71 -8.35 15.74
N ALA A 152 16.46 -8.73 15.46
CA ALA A 152 15.42 -8.94 16.47
C ALA A 152 15.43 -10.37 17.03
N VAL A 153 15.55 -10.49 18.34
CA VAL A 153 15.30 -11.73 19.08
C VAL A 153 13.85 -11.71 19.56
N VAL A 154 12.97 -12.36 18.79
CA VAL A 154 11.52 -12.33 18.99
C VAL A 154 11.07 -13.53 19.81
N ILE A 155 10.49 -13.30 20.98
CA ILE A 155 9.89 -14.32 21.84
C ILE A 155 8.37 -14.30 21.68
N PRO A 156 7.77 -15.28 20.99
CA PRO A 156 6.33 -15.37 20.79
C PRO A 156 5.63 -15.86 22.04
N VAL A 157 4.60 -15.13 22.53
CA VAL A 157 3.80 -15.54 23.68
C VAL A 157 2.32 -15.62 23.30
N THR A 158 1.61 -16.58 23.92
CA THR A 158 0.18 -16.82 23.71
C THR A 158 -0.68 -16.43 24.91
N SER A 159 -0.06 -16.25 26.08
CA SER A 159 -0.75 -15.89 27.32
C SER A 159 0.14 -15.11 28.29
N LEU A 160 -0.48 -14.35 29.19
CA LEU A 160 0.23 -13.66 30.26
C LEU A 160 1.03 -14.64 31.12
N THR A 161 0.45 -15.82 31.47
CA THR A 161 1.14 -16.87 32.24
C THR A 161 2.42 -17.32 31.53
N GLU A 162 2.37 -17.51 30.21
CA GLU A 162 3.55 -17.90 29.43
C GLU A 162 4.66 -16.83 29.47
N ALA A 163 4.30 -15.55 29.30
CA ALA A 163 5.23 -14.43 29.41
C ALA A 163 5.87 -14.34 30.81
N VAL A 164 5.08 -14.52 31.88
CA VAL A 164 5.57 -14.52 33.27
C VAL A 164 6.52 -15.68 33.55
N LEU A 165 6.17 -16.90 33.12
CA LEU A 165 7.03 -18.07 33.30
C LEU A 165 8.35 -17.95 32.56
N PHE A 166 8.32 -17.38 31.35
CA PHE A 166 9.53 -17.06 30.59
C PHE A 166 10.43 -16.06 31.35
N LEU A 167 9.86 -14.94 31.81
CA LEU A 167 10.59 -13.92 32.56
C LEU A 167 11.15 -14.40 33.91
N ARG A 168 10.48 -15.38 34.54
CA ARG A 168 10.96 -16.09 35.76
C ARG A 168 12.05 -17.13 35.46
N GLY A 169 12.35 -17.40 34.17
CA GLY A 169 13.27 -18.49 33.79
C GLY A 169 12.71 -19.90 34.02
N MET A 170 11.40 -20.03 34.29
CA MET A 170 10.73 -21.32 34.54
C MET A 170 10.26 -22.00 33.23
N LYS A 171 10.16 -21.26 32.14
CA LYS A 171 9.81 -21.80 30.83
C LYS A 171 10.79 -21.28 29.77
N ILE A 172 11.32 -22.17 28.96
CA ILE A 172 12.13 -21.83 27.81
C ILE A 172 11.20 -21.65 26.62
N ILE A 173 11.24 -20.50 25.97
CA ILE A 173 10.55 -20.23 24.70
C ILE A 173 11.64 -19.98 23.67
N ASN A 174 11.66 -20.78 22.61
CA ASN A 174 12.61 -20.58 21.54
C ASN A 174 12.26 -19.29 20.76
N PRO A 175 13.23 -18.46 20.45
CA PRO A 175 13.01 -17.32 19.58
C PRO A 175 12.39 -17.76 18.26
N GLN A 176 11.51 -16.94 17.71
CA GLN A 176 10.97 -17.17 16.38
C GLN A 176 12.12 -17.17 15.38
N PRO A 177 12.28 -18.24 14.56
CA PRO A 177 13.32 -18.27 13.54
C PRO A 177 13.19 -17.10 12.59
N CYS A 178 14.32 -16.49 12.21
CA CYS A 178 14.34 -15.46 11.18
C CYS A 178 13.80 -16.06 9.88
N SER A 179 12.75 -15.47 9.36
CA SER A 179 12.15 -15.89 8.09
C SER A 179 13.08 -15.48 6.96
N GLN A 180 13.90 -16.41 6.44
CA GLN A 180 14.64 -16.16 5.21
C GLN A 180 13.65 -15.97 4.06
N THR A 181 13.77 -14.86 3.38
CA THR A 181 13.05 -14.61 2.13
C THR A 181 13.61 -15.51 1.04
N ASN A 182 13.09 -16.71 0.89
CA ASN A 182 13.26 -17.42 -0.38
C ASN A 182 12.40 -16.69 -1.41
N ILE A 183 13.06 -15.84 -2.20
CA ILE A 183 12.46 -15.05 -3.29
C ILE A 183 11.97 -15.97 -4.44
N ASP A 184 12.32 -17.25 -4.41
CA ASP A 184 12.05 -18.23 -5.47
C ASP A 184 10.61 -18.79 -5.50
N ASP A 185 9.75 -18.43 -4.55
CA ASP A 185 8.33 -18.74 -4.65
C ASP A 185 7.71 -17.83 -5.72
N HIS A 186 7.54 -18.38 -6.91
CA HIS A 186 6.82 -17.73 -8.00
C HIS A 186 5.42 -17.36 -7.52
N PRO A 187 5.05 -16.05 -7.50
CA PRO A 187 3.72 -15.66 -7.08
C PRO A 187 2.68 -16.34 -7.96
N SER A 188 1.70 -16.99 -7.34
CA SER A 188 0.57 -17.59 -8.03
C SER A 188 -0.43 -16.48 -8.36
N PHE A 189 -0.50 -16.07 -9.62
CA PHE A 189 -1.48 -15.08 -10.04
C PHE A 189 -2.79 -15.77 -10.44
N ASP A 190 -3.91 -15.26 -9.92
CA ASP A 190 -5.25 -15.77 -10.25
C ASP A 190 -5.62 -15.58 -11.74
N SER A 191 -4.87 -14.74 -12.47
CA SER A 191 -5.13 -14.42 -13.87
C SER A 191 -3.83 -14.23 -14.66
N ASP A 192 -3.79 -14.78 -15.88
CA ASP A 192 -2.67 -14.70 -16.82
C ASP A 192 -3.11 -14.00 -18.12
N PHE A 193 -2.20 -13.24 -18.74
CA PHE A 193 -2.44 -12.54 -20.01
C PHE A 193 -2.79 -13.50 -21.15
N SER A 194 -2.37 -14.76 -21.10
CA SER A 194 -2.73 -15.78 -22.09
C SER A 194 -4.22 -16.09 -22.12
N LEU A 195 -4.92 -15.86 -21.00
CA LEU A 195 -6.36 -16.08 -20.88
C LEU A 195 -7.19 -14.97 -21.54
N ILE A 196 -6.59 -13.79 -21.76
CA ILE A 196 -7.26 -12.67 -22.40
C ILE A 196 -7.28 -12.90 -23.91
N LYS A 197 -8.46 -13.07 -24.48
CA LYS A 197 -8.64 -13.29 -25.91
C LYS A 197 -8.74 -11.96 -26.68
N GLY A 198 -8.14 -11.91 -27.85
CA GLY A 198 -8.08 -10.66 -28.63
C GLY A 198 -7.34 -9.52 -27.91
N GLN A 199 -7.84 -8.29 -28.03
CA GLN A 199 -7.43 -7.07 -27.30
C GLN A 199 -5.93 -6.73 -27.40
N GLN A 200 -5.30 -6.96 -28.57
CA GLN A 200 -3.84 -6.79 -28.72
C GLN A 200 -3.36 -5.38 -28.39
N ALA A 201 -4.12 -4.35 -28.80
CA ALA A 201 -3.78 -2.97 -28.50
C ALA A 201 -3.84 -2.68 -26.99
N ALA A 202 -4.84 -3.23 -26.28
CA ALA A 202 -4.96 -3.04 -24.84
C ALA A 202 -3.90 -3.82 -24.06
N LYS A 203 -3.53 -5.03 -24.51
CA LYS A 203 -2.41 -5.80 -23.95
C LYS A 203 -1.09 -5.05 -24.09
N ARG A 204 -0.82 -4.51 -25.28
CA ARG A 204 0.39 -3.70 -25.54
C ARG A 204 0.41 -2.42 -24.72
N ALA A 205 -0.72 -1.72 -24.62
CA ALA A 205 -0.86 -0.55 -23.76
C ALA A 205 -0.59 -0.87 -22.28
N ALA A 206 -1.10 -2.02 -21.79
CA ALA A 206 -0.83 -2.50 -20.43
C ALA A 206 0.65 -2.85 -20.21
N GLU A 207 1.33 -3.46 -21.21
CA GLU A 207 2.77 -3.72 -21.15
C GLU A 207 3.57 -2.41 -21.05
N VAL A 208 3.27 -1.41 -21.89
CA VAL A 208 3.90 -0.08 -21.84
C VAL A 208 3.63 0.60 -20.50
N ALA A 209 2.38 0.56 -20.02
CA ALA A 209 2.00 1.12 -18.73
C ALA A 209 2.77 0.44 -17.58
N ALA A 210 2.85 -0.87 -17.58
CA ALA A 210 3.61 -1.66 -16.59
C ALA A 210 5.12 -1.35 -16.64
N ALA A 211 5.69 -1.17 -17.82
CA ALA A 211 7.11 -0.88 -17.97
C ALA A 211 7.52 0.50 -17.43
N GLY A 212 6.70 1.53 -17.67
CA GLY A 212 7.00 2.90 -17.25
C GLY A 212 6.31 3.37 -15.96
N ASN A 213 5.51 2.53 -15.33
CA ASN A 213 4.59 2.88 -14.23
C ASN A 213 3.59 3.98 -14.64
N HIS A 214 3.10 3.91 -15.89
CA HIS A 214 2.15 4.88 -16.43
C HIS A 214 0.71 4.58 -16.01
N ASN A 215 -0.05 5.60 -15.70
CA ASN A 215 -1.49 5.48 -15.45
C ASN A 215 -2.23 5.20 -16.75
N ILE A 216 -3.21 4.28 -16.70
CA ILE A 216 -3.96 3.83 -17.88
C ILE A 216 -5.48 3.94 -17.68
N LEU A 217 -6.17 4.42 -18.72
CA LEU A 217 -7.63 4.45 -18.80
C LEU A 217 -8.12 3.48 -19.87
N LEU A 218 -8.91 2.50 -19.45
CA LEU A 218 -9.56 1.52 -20.28
C LEU A 218 -10.99 1.98 -20.62
N ILE A 219 -11.29 2.24 -21.89
CA ILE A 219 -12.61 2.66 -22.34
C ILE A 219 -13.19 1.55 -23.21
N GLY A 220 -14.39 1.05 -22.90
CA GLY A 220 -14.99 -0.01 -23.73
C GLY A 220 -16.40 -0.38 -23.28
N THR A 221 -17.10 -1.07 -24.15
CA THR A 221 -18.45 -1.60 -23.89
C THR A 221 -18.47 -2.57 -22.70
N PRO A 222 -19.61 -2.77 -22.03
CA PRO A 222 -19.76 -3.84 -21.05
C PRO A 222 -19.34 -5.20 -21.65
N GLY A 223 -18.63 -6.02 -20.88
CA GLY A 223 -18.15 -7.32 -21.37
C GLY A 223 -16.91 -7.30 -22.26
N SER A 224 -16.29 -6.14 -22.57
CA SER A 224 -15.05 -6.06 -23.38
C SER A 224 -13.78 -6.57 -22.68
N GLY A 225 -13.87 -7.02 -21.43
CA GLY A 225 -12.73 -7.61 -20.69
C GLY A 225 -11.88 -6.61 -19.89
N LYS A 226 -12.35 -5.35 -19.67
CA LYS A 226 -11.62 -4.31 -18.92
C LYS A 226 -11.14 -4.78 -17.54
N THR A 227 -12.05 -5.33 -16.74
CA THR A 227 -11.76 -5.82 -15.38
C THR A 227 -10.82 -7.02 -15.41
N MET A 228 -10.94 -7.91 -16.41
CA MET A 228 -10.05 -9.05 -16.59
C MET A 228 -8.62 -8.57 -16.90
N LEU A 229 -8.46 -7.63 -17.84
CA LEU A 229 -7.16 -7.05 -18.16
C LEU A 229 -6.55 -6.38 -16.95
N ALA A 230 -7.33 -5.54 -16.23
CA ALA A 230 -6.85 -4.84 -15.04
C ALA A 230 -6.34 -5.80 -13.95
N ARG A 231 -7.07 -6.89 -13.67
CA ARG A 231 -6.68 -7.92 -12.70
C ARG A 231 -5.45 -8.71 -13.12
N SER A 232 -5.16 -8.77 -14.40
CA SER A 232 -3.97 -9.45 -14.92
C SER A 232 -2.70 -8.57 -14.88
N ILE A 233 -2.82 -7.25 -14.76
CA ILE A 233 -1.65 -6.33 -14.75
C ILE A 233 -0.60 -6.69 -13.68
N PRO A 234 -0.96 -7.04 -12.42
CA PRO A 234 0.05 -7.44 -11.43
C PRO A 234 0.95 -8.59 -11.90
N SER A 235 0.43 -9.51 -12.72
CA SER A 235 1.18 -10.67 -13.23
C SER A 235 2.31 -10.32 -14.21
N ILE A 236 2.26 -9.15 -14.83
CA ILE A 236 3.30 -8.65 -15.74
C ILE A 236 4.24 -7.63 -15.09
N LEU A 237 3.96 -7.19 -13.86
CA LEU A 237 4.86 -6.34 -13.10
C LEU A 237 6.07 -7.16 -12.61
N PRO A 238 7.27 -6.57 -12.50
CA PRO A 238 8.43 -7.25 -11.91
C PRO A 238 8.15 -7.69 -10.48
N THR A 239 8.81 -8.75 -10.04
CA THR A 239 8.78 -9.20 -8.65
C THR A 239 9.23 -8.08 -7.70
N LEU A 240 8.70 -8.08 -6.48
CA LEU A 240 9.08 -7.11 -5.46
C LEU A 240 10.55 -7.32 -5.05
N SER A 241 11.28 -6.23 -4.85
CA SER A 241 12.55 -6.29 -4.11
C SER A 241 12.26 -6.49 -2.62
N ASN A 242 13.27 -6.89 -1.84
CA ASN A 242 13.11 -7.02 -0.39
C ASN A 242 12.72 -5.69 0.28
N GLU A 243 13.25 -4.58 -0.22
CA GLU A 243 12.96 -3.23 0.27
C GLU A 243 11.51 -2.84 -0.04
N GLU A 244 11.07 -3.05 -1.29
CA GLU A 244 9.67 -2.81 -1.70
C GLU A 244 8.70 -3.68 -0.89
N ALA A 245 9.01 -4.98 -0.71
CA ALA A 245 8.20 -5.91 0.07
C ALA A 245 8.08 -5.48 1.54
N LEU A 246 9.18 -5.03 2.14
CA LEU A 246 9.20 -4.54 3.52
C LEU A 246 8.36 -3.26 3.67
N GLU A 247 8.45 -2.33 2.72
CA GLU A 247 7.70 -1.07 2.76
C GLU A 247 6.19 -1.31 2.64
N ILE A 248 5.77 -2.17 1.70
CA ILE A 248 4.36 -2.58 1.59
C ILE A 248 3.90 -3.25 2.88
N THR A 249 4.72 -4.15 3.43
CA THR A 249 4.37 -4.90 4.64
C THR A 249 4.20 -3.98 5.85
N LYS A 250 5.01 -2.93 6.00
CA LYS A 250 4.81 -1.90 7.05
C LYS A 250 3.43 -1.25 6.95
N ILE A 251 3.02 -0.85 5.76
CA ILE A 251 1.70 -0.21 5.53
C ILE A 251 0.58 -1.19 5.86
N HIS A 252 0.70 -2.45 5.40
CA HIS A 252 -0.29 -3.50 5.64
C HIS A 252 -0.35 -3.92 7.10
N SER A 253 0.79 -3.93 7.83
CA SER A 253 0.86 -4.17 9.27
C SER A 253 0.06 -3.12 10.06
N VAL A 254 0.28 -1.82 9.76
CA VAL A 254 -0.47 -0.72 10.38
C VAL A 254 -1.96 -0.79 10.08
N ALA A 255 -2.33 -1.15 8.86
CA ALA A 255 -3.72 -1.35 8.46
C ALA A 255 -4.38 -2.57 9.11
N GLY A 256 -3.61 -3.49 9.70
CA GLY A 256 -4.11 -4.72 10.32
C GLY A 256 -4.51 -5.82 9.34
N ILE A 257 -4.06 -5.75 8.08
CA ILE A 257 -4.45 -6.71 7.02
C ILE A 257 -3.61 -8.00 7.10
N LEU A 258 -2.48 -7.96 7.80
CA LEU A 258 -1.56 -9.10 7.94
C LEU A 258 -2.02 -10.11 9.01
N ARG A 259 -3.02 -9.78 9.85
CA ARG A 259 -3.48 -10.68 10.93
C ARG A 259 -3.88 -12.05 10.37
N GLY A 260 -3.24 -13.11 10.89
CA GLY A 260 -3.51 -14.48 10.49
C GLY A 260 -3.02 -14.91 9.11
N ARG A 261 -2.36 -14.01 8.37
CA ARG A 261 -1.74 -14.35 7.06
C ARG A 261 -0.24 -14.57 7.15
N GLY A 262 0.39 -14.14 8.26
CA GLY A 262 1.83 -14.29 8.53
C GLY A 262 2.76 -13.71 7.45
N GLY A 263 3.96 -13.32 7.84
CA GLY A 263 5.04 -13.06 6.89
C GLY A 263 5.01 -11.71 6.17
N ILE A 264 5.88 -11.59 5.18
CA ILE A 264 6.01 -10.41 4.30
C ILE A 264 5.08 -10.53 3.09
N VAL A 265 4.56 -9.38 2.64
CA VAL A 265 3.83 -9.27 1.37
C VAL A 265 4.80 -9.49 0.22
N ARG A 266 4.61 -10.58 -0.55
CA ARG A 266 5.47 -10.98 -1.68
C ARG A 266 4.91 -10.61 -3.04
N GLU A 267 3.62 -10.31 -3.10
CA GLU A 267 2.92 -9.96 -4.32
C GLU A 267 2.63 -8.47 -4.38
N ARG A 268 2.69 -7.91 -5.59
CA ARG A 268 2.30 -6.51 -5.78
C ARG A 268 0.82 -6.34 -5.46
N PRO A 269 0.45 -5.41 -4.57
CA PRO A 269 -0.94 -5.22 -4.18
C PRO A 269 -1.83 -4.87 -5.38
N PHE A 270 -3.01 -5.47 -5.42
CA PHE A 270 -4.10 -5.08 -6.30
C PHE A 270 -5.29 -4.63 -5.46
N ARG A 271 -5.59 -3.34 -5.51
CA ARG A 271 -6.68 -2.74 -4.73
C ARG A 271 -7.77 -2.25 -5.67
N ALA A 272 -9.00 -2.68 -5.43
CA ALA A 272 -10.15 -2.37 -6.27
C ALA A 272 -11.33 -1.88 -5.41
N PRO A 273 -11.27 -0.64 -4.89
CA PRO A 273 -12.38 -0.08 -4.11
C PRO A 273 -13.62 0.11 -4.97
N HIS A 274 -14.78 -0.13 -4.39
CA HIS A 274 -16.05 0.11 -5.04
C HIS A 274 -16.26 1.61 -5.27
N HIS A 275 -16.98 2.01 -6.32
CA HIS A 275 -17.21 3.43 -6.66
C HIS A 275 -17.95 4.23 -5.56
N SER A 276 -18.65 3.55 -4.64
CA SER A 276 -19.28 4.16 -3.48
C SER A 276 -18.32 4.44 -2.31
N ALA A 277 -17.02 4.12 -2.45
CA ALA A 277 -16.04 4.35 -1.40
C ALA A 277 -15.96 5.83 -1.01
N SER A 278 -15.88 6.09 0.30
CA SER A 278 -15.71 7.44 0.82
C SER A 278 -14.26 7.93 0.71
N ILE A 279 -14.03 9.25 0.80
CA ILE A 279 -12.69 9.83 0.83
C ILE A 279 -11.82 9.20 1.94
N PRO A 280 -12.29 9.02 3.19
CA PRO A 280 -11.47 8.37 4.22
C PRO A 280 -11.14 6.90 3.91
N ALA A 281 -12.01 6.18 3.21
CA ALA A 281 -11.71 4.81 2.79
C ALA A 281 -10.60 4.78 1.73
N LEU A 282 -10.61 5.76 0.80
CA LEU A 282 -9.64 5.81 -0.29
C LEU A 282 -8.29 6.40 0.16
N VAL A 283 -8.32 7.58 0.77
CA VAL A 283 -7.12 8.33 1.17
C VAL A 283 -6.59 7.85 2.51
N GLY A 284 -7.46 7.39 3.37
CA GLY A 284 -7.15 7.07 4.76
C GLY A 284 -7.67 8.13 5.73
N GLY A 285 -7.57 7.85 7.02
CA GLY A 285 -8.05 8.76 8.05
C GLY A 285 -8.65 8.04 9.26
N GLY A 286 -9.75 8.56 9.75
CA GLY A 286 -10.34 8.14 11.01
C GLY A 286 -9.61 8.73 12.22
N THR A 287 -9.98 8.29 13.43
CA THR A 287 -9.37 8.77 14.68
C THR A 287 -7.90 8.38 14.81
N LYS A 288 -7.52 7.22 14.24
CA LYS A 288 -6.16 6.66 14.28
C LYS A 288 -5.32 7.01 13.04
N ALA A 289 -5.82 7.90 12.16
CA ALA A 289 -5.12 8.27 10.92
C ALA A 289 -4.59 7.06 10.11
N LEU A 290 -5.39 5.98 9.97
CA LEU A 290 -5.00 4.74 9.28
C LEU A 290 -4.83 4.97 7.76
N PRO A 291 -3.98 4.16 7.08
CA PRO A 291 -3.81 4.23 5.63
C PRO A 291 -5.09 3.78 4.91
N GLY A 292 -5.40 4.40 3.77
CA GLY A 292 -6.51 4.04 2.89
C GLY A 292 -6.08 3.17 1.72
N GLU A 293 -7.03 2.87 0.81
CA GLU A 293 -6.82 2.00 -0.35
C GLU A 293 -5.68 2.49 -1.27
N ILE A 294 -5.44 3.80 -1.35
CA ILE A 294 -4.34 4.41 -2.09
C ILE A 294 -2.99 3.93 -1.55
N SER A 295 -2.77 4.05 -0.23
CA SER A 295 -1.52 3.62 0.40
C SER A 295 -1.40 2.09 0.44
N LEU A 296 -2.52 1.38 0.54
CA LEU A 296 -2.55 -0.09 0.45
C LEU A 296 -2.22 -0.62 -0.95
N ALA A 297 -2.33 0.22 -1.98
CA ALA A 297 -1.91 -0.09 -3.35
C ALA A 297 -0.43 0.25 -3.64
N HIS A 298 0.33 0.71 -2.65
CA HIS A 298 1.72 1.12 -2.81
C HIS A 298 2.56 0.04 -3.52
N TYR A 299 3.37 0.43 -4.51
CA TYR A 299 4.13 -0.42 -5.44
C TYR A 299 3.30 -1.48 -6.19
N GLY A 300 1.99 -1.30 -6.22
CA GLY A 300 1.04 -2.17 -6.89
C GLY A 300 0.11 -1.42 -7.83
N VAL A 301 -1.13 -1.89 -7.90
CA VAL A 301 -2.18 -1.39 -8.79
C VAL A 301 -3.39 -0.91 -7.99
N LEU A 302 -3.81 0.32 -8.23
CA LEU A 302 -5.11 0.82 -7.81
C LEU A 302 -6.06 0.77 -9.00
N PHE A 303 -7.04 -0.13 -8.96
CA PHE A 303 -8.03 -0.30 -10.01
C PHE A 303 -9.34 0.41 -9.64
N LEU A 304 -9.78 1.34 -10.47
CA LEU A 304 -11.05 2.06 -10.32
C LEU A 304 -11.97 1.69 -11.48
N ASP A 305 -12.86 0.74 -11.22
CA ASP A 305 -13.91 0.39 -12.19
C ASP A 305 -15.04 1.41 -12.14
N GLU A 306 -15.78 1.56 -13.26
CA GLU A 306 -16.83 2.56 -13.39
C GLU A 306 -16.38 3.97 -13.00
N PHE A 307 -15.19 4.36 -13.44
CA PHE A 307 -14.47 5.56 -13.02
C PHE A 307 -15.33 6.84 -12.97
N PRO A 308 -16.24 7.14 -13.93
CA PRO A 308 -17.11 8.32 -13.85
C PRO A 308 -18.22 8.22 -12.78
N GLU A 309 -18.43 7.05 -12.17
CA GLU A 309 -19.46 6.88 -11.12
C GLU A 309 -18.94 7.23 -9.72
N PHE A 310 -17.64 7.33 -9.55
CA PHE A 310 -17.07 7.85 -8.31
C PHE A 310 -17.49 9.30 -8.05
N GLN A 311 -17.69 9.66 -6.79
CA GLN A 311 -17.94 11.03 -6.41
C GLN A 311 -16.78 11.93 -6.84
N LYS A 312 -17.10 13.10 -7.40
CA LYS A 312 -16.09 14.05 -7.90
C LYS A 312 -15.02 14.40 -6.85
N SER A 313 -15.44 14.59 -5.59
CA SER A 313 -14.54 14.86 -4.47
C SER A 313 -13.53 13.72 -4.20
N VAL A 314 -13.94 12.48 -4.43
CA VAL A 314 -13.09 11.28 -4.30
C VAL A 314 -12.04 11.25 -5.41
N LEU A 315 -12.44 11.53 -6.67
CA LEU A 315 -11.51 11.61 -7.80
C LEU A 315 -10.51 12.76 -7.65
N GLU A 316 -10.97 13.92 -7.16
CA GLU A 316 -10.07 15.07 -6.92
C GLU A 316 -9.04 14.78 -5.80
N ALA A 317 -9.41 13.95 -4.80
CA ALA A 317 -8.49 13.54 -3.73
C ALA A 317 -7.33 12.65 -4.22
N LEU A 318 -7.47 11.98 -5.37
CA LEU A 318 -6.39 11.20 -6.01
C LEU A 318 -5.28 12.06 -6.61
N ARG A 319 -5.56 13.36 -6.88
CA ARG A 319 -4.62 14.22 -7.63
C ARG A 319 -3.29 14.37 -6.93
N GLN A 320 -3.30 14.62 -5.63
CA GLN A 320 -2.08 14.80 -4.86
C GLN A 320 -1.26 13.49 -4.78
N PRO A 321 -1.81 12.34 -4.40
CA PRO A 321 -1.05 11.08 -4.39
C PRO A 321 -0.44 10.71 -5.75
N LEU A 322 -1.13 10.98 -6.85
CA LEU A 322 -0.62 10.72 -8.20
C LEU A 322 0.52 11.66 -8.63
N GLU A 323 0.66 12.83 -8.01
CA GLU A 323 1.76 13.77 -8.28
C GLU A 323 2.92 13.59 -7.31
N ASP A 324 2.61 13.46 -6.02
CA ASP A 324 3.59 13.53 -4.95
C ASP A 324 4.10 12.14 -4.52
N GLY A 325 3.37 11.06 -4.84
CA GLY A 325 3.72 9.68 -4.44
C GLY A 325 3.49 9.39 -2.96
N PHE A 326 2.77 10.24 -2.23
CA PHE A 326 2.39 10.03 -0.83
C PHE A 326 1.03 10.64 -0.50
N VAL A 327 0.47 10.17 0.61
CA VAL A 327 -0.77 10.69 1.22
C VAL A 327 -0.42 11.30 2.57
N SER A 328 -0.80 12.56 2.80
CA SER A 328 -0.66 13.23 4.09
C SER A 328 -2.03 13.34 4.78
N ILE A 329 -2.16 12.71 5.95
CA ILE A 329 -3.36 12.74 6.77
C ILE A 329 -3.08 13.65 7.96
N THR A 330 -3.69 14.83 7.94
CA THR A 330 -3.57 15.80 9.05
C THR A 330 -4.86 15.80 9.85
N ARG A 331 -4.76 15.53 11.14
CA ARG A 331 -5.84 15.57 12.13
C ARG A 331 -5.38 16.37 13.36
N ALA A 332 -6.32 16.84 14.17
CA ALA A 332 -6.00 17.61 15.37
C ALA A 332 -5.05 16.88 16.33
N ALA A 333 -5.08 15.54 16.35
CA ALA A 333 -4.29 14.71 17.26
C ALA A 333 -3.06 14.05 16.61
N ALA A 334 -2.98 13.95 15.27
CA ALA A 334 -1.91 13.24 14.60
C ALA A 334 -1.71 13.74 13.16
N LYS A 335 -0.44 13.82 12.75
CA LYS A 335 -0.04 13.97 11.34
C LYS A 335 0.65 12.66 10.94
N ALA A 336 0.11 11.98 9.92
CA ALA A 336 0.69 10.77 9.37
C ALA A 336 0.90 10.92 7.87
N GLU A 337 2.03 10.44 7.38
CA GLU A 337 2.33 10.38 5.95
C GLU A 337 2.52 8.92 5.55
N TYR A 338 1.87 8.51 4.46
CA TYR A 338 1.94 7.16 3.92
C TYR A 338 2.42 7.20 2.48
N PRO A 339 3.40 6.37 2.11
CA PRO A 339 3.79 6.20 0.72
C PRO A 339 2.60 5.76 -0.13
N ALA A 340 2.55 6.24 -1.37
CA ALA A 340 1.45 6.01 -2.30
C ALA A 340 1.92 6.02 -3.76
N ASP A 341 3.04 5.36 -4.04
CA ASP A 341 3.53 5.16 -5.40
C ASP A 341 2.85 3.91 -5.99
N PHE A 342 1.81 4.13 -6.76
CA PHE A 342 0.98 3.09 -7.36
C PHE A 342 0.71 3.37 -8.83
N MET A 343 0.38 2.34 -9.58
CA MET A 343 -0.12 2.45 -10.94
C MET A 343 -1.65 2.56 -10.91
N LEU A 344 -2.19 3.69 -11.41
CA LEU A 344 -3.64 3.83 -11.55
C LEU A 344 -4.11 3.13 -12.82
N VAL A 345 -5.03 2.19 -12.67
CA VAL A 345 -5.78 1.57 -13.76
C VAL A 345 -7.25 1.98 -13.59
N ALA A 346 -7.73 2.83 -14.47
CA ALA A 346 -9.13 3.25 -14.48
C ALA A 346 -9.89 2.56 -15.61
N ALA A 347 -11.13 2.18 -15.38
CA ALA A 347 -12.01 1.63 -16.41
C ALA A 347 -13.32 2.39 -16.48
N MET A 348 -13.81 2.63 -17.70
CA MET A 348 -15.11 3.28 -17.91
C MET A 348 -15.82 2.74 -19.14
N ASN A 349 -17.13 2.90 -19.15
CA ASN A 349 -17.92 2.71 -20.34
C ASN A 349 -17.87 3.98 -21.22
N PRO A 350 -18.09 3.88 -22.54
CA PRO A 350 -18.04 5.02 -23.44
C PRO A 350 -19.18 6.04 -23.26
N CYS A 351 -20.28 5.60 -22.64
CA CYS A 351 -21.47 6.37 -22.33
C CYS A 351 -22.30 5.73 -21.19
N PRO A 352 -23.36 6.37 -20.67
CA PRO A 352 -24.18 5.80 -19.59
C PRO A 352 -24.82 4.44 -19.91
N CYS A 353 -25.28 4.19 -21.15
CA CYS A 353 -25.81 2.88 -21.53
C CYS A 353 -24.72 1.84 -21.86
N GLY A 354 -23.48 2.28 -22.08
CA GLY A 354 -22.36 1.41 -22.42
C GLY A 354 -22.15 1.16 -23.91
N ASP A 355 -23.13 1.45 -24.76
CA ASP A 355 -23.17 0.98 -26.16
C ASP A 355 -22.65 2.00 -27.20
N PHE A 356 -22.13 3.15 -26.78
CA PHE A 356 -21.60 4.13 -27.73
C PHE A 356 -20.37 3.56 -28.47
N GLY A 357 -20.49 3.43 -29.78
CA GLY A 357 -19.46 2.82 -30.63
C GLY A 357 -19.51 1.28 -30.70
N SER A 358 -20.50 0.64 -30.04
CA SER A 358 -20.74 -0.80 -30.18
C SER A 358 -21.17 -1.16 -31.61
N ARG A 359 -20.70 -2.32 -32.07
CA ARG A 359 -21.14 -2.91 -33.36
C ARG A 359 -22.38 -3.78 -33.20
N ILE A 360 -22.69 -4.18 -31.97
CA ILE A 360 -23.80 -5.13 -31.67
C ILE A 360 -25.07 -4.37 -31.29
N ASN A 361 -24.96 -3.41 -30.38
CA ASN A 361 -26.10 -2.70 -29.84
C ASN A 361 -26.05 -1.19 -30.18
N PRO A 362 -27.16 -0.60 -30.66
CA PRO A 362 -27.22 0.84 -30.89
C PRO A 362 -27.23 1.61 -29.57
N CYS A 363 -26.42 2.65 -29.48
CA CYS A 363 -26.41 3.57 -28.32
C CYS A 363 -27.77 4.31 -28.21
N ARG A 364 -28.35 4.34 -27.01
CA ARG A 364 -29.61 5.01 -26.72
C ARG A 364 -29.44 6.38 -26.05
N CYS A 365 -28.21 6.81 -25.81
CA CYS A 365 -27.92 8.08 -25.14
C CYS A 365 -27.93 9.24 -26.15
N ASN A 366 -28.50 10.36 -25.73
CA ASN A 366 -28.39 11.58 -26.50
C ASN A 366 -26.99 12.22 -26.27
N PRO A 367 -26.50 13.10 -27.17
CA PRO A 367 -25.20 13.73 -27.07
C PRO A 367 -24.94 14.42 -25.71
N SER A 368 -25.92 15.12 -25.16
CA SER A 368 -25.80 15.82 -23.87
C SER A 368 -25.66 14.86 -22.68
N GLN A 369 -26.25 13.67 -22.74
CA GLN A 369 -26.08 12.63 -21.71
C GLN A 369 -24.66 12.07 -21.75
N ILE A 370 -24.13 11.82 -22.96
CA ILE A 370 -22.76 11.33 -23.16
C ILE A 370 -21.76 12.35 -22.65
N GLU A 371 -21.93 13.61 -23.05
CA GLU A 371 -21.06 14.70 -22.62
C GLU A 371 -21.09 14.89 -21.09
N ARG A 372 -22.27 14.89 -20.47
CA ARG A 372 -22.42 15.01 -19.00
C ARG A 372 -21.75 13.84 -18.28
N TYR A 373 -21.85 12.62 -18.79
CA TYR A 373 -21.22 11.44 -18.22
C TYR A 373 -19.68 11.55 -18.26
N ARG A 374 -19.13 11.91 -19.39
CA ARG A 374 -17.69 12.08 -19.59
C ARG A 374 -17.11 13.22 -18.77
N ASN A 375 -17.85 14.33 -18.66
CA ASN A 375 -17.45 15.51 -17.88
C ASN A 375 -17.51 15.32 -16.35
N ARG A 376 -17.94 14.13 -15.85
CA ARG A 376 -17.77 13.77 -14.45
C ARG A 376 -16.29 13.63 -14.09
N ILE A 377 -15.45 13.22 -15.06
CA ILE A 377 -13.99 13.20 -14.91
C ILE A 377 -13.48 14.60 -15.29
N SER A 378 -12.79 15.24 -14.34
CA SER A 378 -12.23 16.58 -14.61
C SER A 378 -11.04 16.51 -15.58
N GLY A 379 -10.85 17.55 -16.39
CA GLY A 379 -9.68 17.69 -17.25
C GLY A 379 -8.35 17.49 -16.50
N PRO A 380 -8.15 18.15 -15.33
CA PRO A 380 -6.96 17.92 -14.51
C PRO A 380 -6.76 16.48 -14.05
N MET A 381 -7.81 15.68 -13.90
CA MET A 381 -7.69 14.26 -13.58
C MET A 381 -7.28 13.44 -14.82
N LEU A 382 -7.89 13.69 -15.97
CA LEU A 382 -7.48 13.11 -17.26
C LEU A 382 -6.02 13.43 -17.59
N ASP A 383 -5.59 14.62 -17.22
CA ASP A 383 -4.20 15.04 -17.34
C ASP A 383 -3.21 14.22 -16.50
N ARG A 384 -3.63 13.35 -15.63
CA ARG A 384 -2.77 12.45 -14.84
C ARG A 384 -2.79 11.02 -15.32
N ILE A 385 -3.56 10.75 -16.36
CA ILE A 385 -3.60 9.45 -17.02
C ILE A 385 -2.83 9.55 -18.33
N ASP A 386 -1.73 8.79 -18.45
CA ASP A 386 -0.81 8.90 -19.57
C ASP A 386 -1.29 8.16 -20.82
N ILE A 387 -1.96 7.02 -20.62
CA ILE A 387 -2.35 6.08 -21.66
C ILE A 387 -3.87 5.92 -21.65
N HIS A 388 -4.50 6.20 -22.79
CA HIS A 388 -5.92 5.93 -23.02
C HIS A 388 -6.05 4.85 -24.09
N VAL A 389 -6.80 3.79 -23.80
CA VAL A 389 -6.99 2.68 -24.74
C VAL A 389 -8.44 2.29 -24.87
N GLU A 390 -8.89 2.08 -26.10
CA GLU A 390 -10.24 1.58 -26.38
C GLU A 390 -10.23 0.07 -26.48
N MET A 391 -11.12 -0.56 -25.72
CA MET A 391 -11.36 -2.00 -25.76
C MET A 391 -12.65 -2.28 -26.51
N THR A 392 -12.51 -2.86 -27.68
CA THR A 392 -13.63 -3.22 -28.53
C THR A 392 -14.22 -4.57 -28.11
N GLU A 393 -15.40 -4.89 -28.63
CA GLU A 393 -16.00 -6.21 -28.46
C GLU A 393 -15.09 -7.29 -29.07
N VAL A 394 -14.96 -8.42 -28.39
CA VAL A 394 -14.12 -9.53 -28.84
C VAL A 394 -14.90 -10.31 -29.90
N ALA A 395 -14.30 -10.54 -31.06
CA ALA A 395 -14.91 -11.32 -32.11
C ALA A 395 -15.07 -12.79 -31.69
N TYR A 396 -16.10 -13.46 -32.22
CA TYR A 396 -16.34 -14.89 -31.90
C TYR A 396 -15.14 -15.77 -32.26
N GLU A 397 -14.47 -15.45 -33.37
CA GLU A 397 -13.30 -16.17 -33.87
C GLU A 397 -12.14 -16.12 -32.85
N ASP A 398 -11.95 -14.96 -32.22
CA ASP A 398 -10.94 -14.78 -31.16
C ASP A 398 -11.29 -15.56 -29.88
N LEU A 399 -12.59 -15.58 -29.51
CA LEU A 399 -13.08 -16.36 -28.35
C LEU A 399 -12.95 -17.87 -28.59
N ALA A 400 -13.28 -18.32 -29.79
CA ALA A 400 -13.23 -19.72 -30.18
C ALA A 400 -11.80 -20.21 -30.46
N SER A 401 -10.84 -19.31 -30.62
CA SER A 401 -9.43 -19.64 -30.89
C SER A 401 -8.85 -20.50 -29.77
N LYS A 402 -8.31 -21.66 -30.14
CA LYS A 402 -7.54 -22.54 -29.23
C LYS A 402 -6.11 -22.06 -29.00
N GLN A 403 -5.63 -21.06 -29.76
CA GLN A 403 -4.30 -20.51 -29.55
C GLN A 403 -4.25 -19.79 -28.20
N ALA A 404 -3.32 -20.21 -27.36
CA ALA A 404 -3.02 -19.49 -26.13
C ALA A 404 -2.43 -18.12 -26.50
N GLY A 405 -2.87 -17.07 -25.79
CA GLY A 405 -2.22 -15.77 -25.89
C GLY A 405 -0.79 -15.81 -25.34
N GLU A 406 -0.08 -14.71 -25.47
CA GLU A 406 1.24 -14.57 -24.86
C GLU A 406 1.12 -14.65 -23.33
N SER A 407 2.02 -15.39 -22.68
CA SER A 407 2.00 -15.59 -21.23
C SER A 407 2.44 -14.34 -20.47
N SER A 408 1.90 -14.14 -19.28
CA SER A 408 2.34 -13.08 -18.37
C SER A 408 3.84 -13.14 -18.08
N ALA A 409 4.43 -14.34 -18.02
CA ALA A 409 5.86 -14.51 -17.77
C ALA A 409 6.73 -13.89 -18.87
N ALA A 410 6.37 -14.08 -20.16
CA ALA A 410 7.10 -13.52 -21.29
C ALA A 410 7.01 -11.97 -21.30
N ILE A 411 5.83 -11.42 -21.04
CA ILE A 411 5.63 -9.97 -20.94
C ILE A 411 6.41 -9.40 -19.75
N ARG A 412 6.34 -10.05 -18.59
CA ARG A 412 7.06 -9.64 -17.36
C ARG A 412 8.57 -9.59 -17.57
N GLU A 413 9.14 -10.50 -18.35
CA GLU A 413 10.56 -10.48 -18.68
C GLU A 413 10.94 -9.20 -19.44
N ARG A 414 10.16 -8.80 -20.48
CA ARG A 414 10.40 -7.55 -21.22
C ARG A 414 10.22 -6.32 -20.34
N VAL A 415 9.15 -6.28 -19.54
CA VAL A 415 8.89 -5.22 -18.56
C VAL A 415 10.03 -5.11 -17.55
N SER A 416 10.54 -6.24 -17.06
CA SER A 416 11.67 -6.25 -16.10
C SER A 416 12.95 -5.71 -16.72
N LYS A 417 13.25 -6.07 -17.98
CA LYS A 417 14.40 -5.51 -18.72
C LYS A 417 14.30 -3.98 -18.87
N ALA A 418 13.13 -3.48 -19.28
CA ALA A 418 12.91 -2.03 -19.41
C ALA A 418 13.03 -1.31 -18.06
N ARG A 419 12.50 -1.88 -16.98
CA ARG A 419 12.64 -1.30 -15.63
C ARG A 419 14.08 -1.35 -15.11
N CYS A 420 14.86 -2.36 -15.45
CA CYS A 420 16.30 -2.38 -15.14
C CYS A 420 17.04 -1.22 -15.80
N ILE A 421 16.75 -0.93 -17.09
CA ILE A 421 17.33 0.23 -17.80
C ILE A 421 16.96 1.54 -17.10
N GLN A 422 15.70 1.69 -16.68
CA GLN A 422 15.23 2.88 -15.96
C GLN A 422 15.90 3.02 -14.60
N ARG A 423 16.01 1.94 -13.82
CA ARG A 423 16.65 1.94 -12.49
C ARG A 423 18.13 2.37 -12.60
N GLU A 424 18.87 1.87 -13.59
CA GLU A 424 20.26 2.28 -13.80
C GLU A 424 20.36 3.75 -14.24
N ARG A 425 19.47 4.19 -15.14
CA ARG A 425 19.37 5.59 -15.61
C ARG A 425 19.13 6.57 -14.46
N PHE A 426 18.26 6.22 -13.53
CA PHE A 426 17.80 7.12 -12.46
C PHE A 426 18.49 6.92 -11.10
N LYS A 427 19.53 6.12 -11.05
CA LYS A 427 20.25 5.74 -9.82
C LYS A 427 20.62 6.91 -8.90
N ASN A 428 20.87 8.10 -9.48
CA ASN A 428 21.27 9.30 -8.75
C ASN A 428 20.20 10.41 -8.76
N ASP A 429 19.02 10.16 -9.29
CA ASP A 429 18.00 11.21 -9.49
C ASP A 429 16.80 11.07 -8.54
N GLY A 430 16.76 10.05 -7.68
CA GLY A 430 15.69 9.86 -6.69
C GLY A 430 14.32 9.48 -7.27
N ILE A 431 14.27 9.04 -8.53
CA ILE A 431 13.08 8.51 -9.21
C ILE A 431 13.34 7.09 -9.71
N MET A 432 12.29 6.30 -9.91
CA MET A 432 12.41 4.89 -10.31
C MET A 432 11.88 4.62 -11.72
N PHE A 433 10.93 5.40 -12.20
CA PHE A 433 10.19 5.13 -13.42
C PHE A 433 10.12 6.32 -14.35
N ASN A 434 9.95 6.05 -15.65
CA ASN A 434 9.80 7.11 -16.66
C ASN A 434 8.58 8.01 -16.38
N ALA A 435 7.49 7.48 -15.82
CA ALA A 435 6.32 8.29 -15.47
C ALA A 435 6.64 9.40 -14.45
N GLN A 436 7.63 9.20 -13.58
CA GLN A 436 8.04 10.17 -12.56
C GLN A 436 8.98 11.27 -13.08
N MET A 437 9.44 11.19 -14.36
CA MET A 437 10.34 12.20 -14.92
C MET A 437 9.74 13.60 -14.85
N SER A 438 10.51 14.56 -14.36
CA SER A 438 10.24 16.00 -14.51
C SER A 438 10.71 16.52 -15.87
N SER A 439 10.32 17.73 -16.26
CA SER A 439 10.80 18.37 -17.49
C SER A 439 12.35 18.48 -17.54
N LYS A 440 13.03 18.54 -16.38
CA LYS A 440 14.50 18.49 -16.28
C LYS A 440 15.03 17.11 -16.69
N HIS A 441 14.39 16.04 -16.21
CA HIS A 441 14.77 14.66 -16.54
C HIS A 441 14.49 14.35 -18.02
N ILE A 442 13.37 14.86 -18.56
CA ILE A 442 13.03 14.72 -20.00
C ILE A 442 14.14 15.31 -20.87
N LYS A 443 14.59 16.55 -20.58
CA LYS A 443 15.70 17.18 -21.31
C LYS A 443 17.01 16.39 -21.21
N LYS A 444 17.28 15.73 -20.08
CA LYS A 444 18.51 14.99 -19.83
C LYS A 444 18.53 13.61 -20.51
N TYR A 445 17.39 12.91 -20.53
CA TYR A 445 17.33 11.48 -20.86
C TYR A 445 16.52 11.13 -22.11
N CYS A 446 15.70 12.05 -22.63
CA CYS A 446 14.82 11.76 -23.75
C CYS A 446 15.35 12.39 -25.05
N ALA A 447 16.51 11.89 -25.52
CA ALA A 447 17.04 12.30 -26.81
C ALA A 447 16.12 11.77 -27.95
N LEU A 448 15.75 12.65 -28.85
CA LEU A 448 14.90 12.35 -30.01
C LEU A 448 15.76 12.12 -31.27
N GLU A 449 15.32 11.23 -32.14
CA GLU A 449 15.81 11.14 -33.49
C GLU A 449 15.12 12.18 -34.39
N PRO A 450 15.72 12.57 -35.56
CA PRO A 450 15.16 13.62 -36.41
C PRO A 450 13.75 13.34 -36.93
N ASP A 451 13.40 12.08 -37.16
CA ASP A 451 12.07 11.63 -37.58
C ASP A 451 11.04 11.74 -36.43
N ALA A 452 11.47 11.40 -35.20
CA ALA A 452 10.66 11.57 -33.98
C ALA A 452 10.35 13.06 -33.74
N GLU A 453 11.36 13.94 -33.82
CA GLU A 453 11.18 15.37 -33.63
C GLU A 453 10.21 15.96 -34.68
N LYS A 454 10.36 15.59 -35.94
CA LYS A 454 9.46 16.00 -37.00
C LYS A 454 8.02 15.55 -36.75
N LEU A 455 7.82 14.29 -36.30
CA LEU A 455 6.49 13.76 -36.04
C LEU A 455 5.84 14.45 -34.85
N ILE A 456 6.59 14.68 -33.76
CA ILE A 456 6.11 15.42 -32.59
C ILE A 456 5.66 16.81 -32.97
N ARG A 457 6.47 17.56 -33.75
CA ARG A 457 6.15 18.92 -34.20
C ARG A 457 4.85 18.96 -34.99
N LEU A 458 4.69 18.06 -35.97
CA LEU A 458 3.45 17.95 -36.76
C LEU A 458 2.22 17.61 -35.87
N SER A 459 2.41 16.74 -34.90
CA SER A 459 1.33 16.31 -33.99
C SER A 459 0.96 17.39 -32.98
N PHE A 460 1.94 18.17 -32.51
CA PHE A 460 1.73 19.28 -31.59
C PHE A 460 0.76 20.32 -32.17
N ASP A 461 0.99 20.72 -33.38
CA ASP A 461 0.16 21.72 -34.09
C ASP A 461 -1.23 21.15 -34.41
N ARG A 462 -1.29 19.90 -34.88
CA ARG A 462 -2.55 19.26 -35.31
C ARG A 462 -3.47 18.91 -34.12
N LEU A 463 -2.92 18.40 -33.03
CA LEU A 463 -3.67 17.96 -31.86
C LEU A 463 -3.78 19.03 -30.76
N ARG A 464 -3.17 20.21 -30.97
CA ARG A 464 -3.13 21.33 -30.00
C ARG A 464 -2.72 20.85 -28.59
N LEU A 465 -1.62 20.11 -28.55
CA LEU A 465 -1.15 19.51 -27.29
C LEU A 465 -0.76 20.61 -26.29
N SER A 466 -1.18 20.44 -25.03
CA SER A 466 -0.66 21.26 -23.92
C SER A 466 0.79 20.85 -23.59
N ALA A 467 1.53 21.71 -22.88
CA ALA A 467 2.88 21.38 -22.41
C ALA A 467 2.91 20.08 -21.57
N ARG A 468 1.89 19.85 -20.74
CA ARG A 468 1.76 18.60 -19.96
C ARG A 468 1.51 17.38 -20.85
N ALA A 469 0.70 17.53 -21.91
CA ALA A 469 0.45 16.45 -22.86
C ALA A 469 1.72 16.10 -23.67
N TYR A 470 2.53 17.11 -24.01
CA TYR A 470 3.83 16.94 -24.62
C TYR A 470 4.79 16.14 -23.71
N ASP A 471 4.96 16.55 -22.45
CA ASP A 471 5.84 15.87 -21.50
C ASP A 471 5.43 14.40 -21.34
N ARG A 472 4.13 14.10 -21.26
CA ARG A 472 3.62 12.73 -21.17
C ARG A 472 3.88 11.92 -22.43
N LEU A 473 3.65 12.50 -23.60
CA LEU A 473 3.96 11.85 -24.89
C LEU A 473 5.42 11.41 -24.91
N ILE A 474 6.34 12.28 -24.49
CA ILE A 474 7.78 11.97 -24.46
C ILE A 474 8.08 10.85 -23.45
N LYS A 475 7.48 10.88 -22.25
CA LYS A 475 7.68 9.84 -21.23
C LYS A 475 7.22 8.46 -21.71
N VAL A 476 6.03 8.39 -22.34
CA VAL A 476 5.50 7.15 -22.91
C VAL A 476 6.37 6.70 -24.08
N SER A 477 6.77 7.60 -24.99
CA SER A 477 7.67 7.29 -26.12
C SER A 477 9.01 6.74 -25.62
N LYS A 478 9.57 7.29 -24.53
CA LYS A 478 10.82 6.79 -23.93
C LYS A 478 10.63 5.39 -23.33
N THR A 479 9.47 5.12 -22.73
CA THR A 479 9.16 3.79 -22.21
C THR A 479 9.05 2.75 -23.34
N ILE A 480 8.48 3.12 -24.47
CA ILE A 480 8.42 2.27 -25.67
C ILE A 480 9.82 2.00 -26.21
N ALA A 481 10.69 3.04 -26.27
CA ALA A 481 12.09 2.89 -26.66
C ALA A 481 12.86 1.94 -25.70
N ASP A 482 12.65 2.07 -24.37
CA ASP A 482 13.26 1.19 -23.38
C ASP A 482 12.80 -0.26 -23.54
N LEU A 483 11.52 -0.51 -23.87
CA LEU A 483 11.00 -1.85 -24.20
C LEU A 483 11.60 -2.42 -25.48
N ALA A 484 11.92 -1.57 -26.47
CA ALA A 484 12.60 -1.95 -27.71
C ALA A 484 14.13 -2.10 -27.53
N GLY A 485 14.68 -1.69 -26.39
CA GLY A 485 16.13 -1.65 -26.14
C GLY A 485 16.85 -0.50 -26.85
N GLU A 486 16.10 0.55 -27.25
CA GLU A 486 16.63 1.71 -27.96
C GLU A 486 17.07 2.81 -26.99
N GLU A 487 18.22 3.40 -27.24
CA GLU A 487 18.73 4.50 -26.41
C GLU A 487 18.00 5.82 -26.70
N LYS A 488 17.69 6.09 -27.97
CA LYS A 488 16.98 7.29 -28.42
C LYS A 488 15.52 6.97 -28.74
N ILE A 489 14.71 8.00 -28.72
CA ILE A 489 13.29 7.89 -29.10
C ILE A 489 13.20 8.00 -30.62
N THR A 490 12.72 6.96 -31.28
CA THR A 490 12.51 6.89 -32.74
C THR A 490 11.11 7.38 -33.13
N GLY A 491 10.90 7.65 -34.41
CA GLY A 491 9.58 8.03 -34.95
C GLY A 491 8.52 6.94 -34.70
N ALA A 492 8.91 5.66 -34.70
CA ALA A 492 8.01 4.54 -34.40
C ALA A 492 7.50 4.60 -32.95
N CYS A 493 8.40 4.90 -31.99
CA CYS A 493 8.02 5.05 -30.57
C CYS A 493 7.01 6.19 -30.38
N VAL A 494 7.22 7.31 -31.04
CA VAL A 494 6.31 8.46 -31.00
C VAL A 494 4.97 8.14 -31.66
N ALA A 495 4.98 7.43 -32.80
CA ALA A 495 3.75 7.04 -33.50
C ALA A 495 2.88 6.11 -32.62
N GLU A 496 3.49 5.13 -31.94
CA GLU A 496 2.78 4.27 -30.97
C GLU A 496 2.22 5.09 -29.81
N ALA A 497 3.01 5.97 -29.19
CA ALA A 497 2.59 6.80 -28.06
C ALA A 497 1.44 7.76 -28.44
N LEU A 498 1.42 8.29 -29.66
CA LEU A 498 0.34 9.13 -30.17
C LEU A 498 -0.99 8.38 -30.29
N GLN A 499 -0.97 7.07 -30.59
CA GLN A 499 -2.20 6.27 -30.64
C GLN A 499 -2.90 6.24 -29.28
N TYR A 500 -2.15 6.21 -28.18
CA TYR A 500 -2.71 6.23 -26.81
C TYR A 500 -3.31 7.59 -26.42
N ARG A 501 -3.12 8.64 -27.23
CA ARG A 501 -3.71 9.97 -27.02
C ARG A 501 -4.79 10.33 -28.07
N SER A 502 -4.94 9.52 -29.10
CA SER A 502 -5.94 9.77 -30.15
C SER A 502 -7.38 9.79 -29.64
N LEU A 503 -7.65 9.10 -28.53
CA LEU A 503 -8.95 9.04 -27.87
C LEU A 503 -9.35 10.36 -27.20
N ASP A 504 -8.39 11.26 -26.89
CA ASP A 504 -8.68 12.58 -26.31
C ASP A 504 -9.57 13.39 -27.26
N SER A 505 -9.28 13.37 -28.55
CA SER A 505 -10.09 14.04 -29.57
C SER A 505 -11.44 13.36 -29.78
N LYS A 506 -11.51 12.02 -29.70
CA LYS A 506 -12.74 11.24 -29.88
C LYS A 506 -13.72 11.40 -28.72
N TYR A 507 -13.22 11.46 -27.49
CA TYR A 507 -14.04 11.40 -26.29
C TYR A 507 -14.21 12.75 -25.58
N TRP A 508 -13.28 13.69 -25.70
CA TRP A 508 -13.27 14.95 -24.93
C TRP A 508 -13.13 16.21 -25.79
N SER A 509 -12.92 16.12 -27.13
CA SER A 509 -13.11 17.30 -27.97
C SER A 509 -14.59 17.70 -27.97
N LYS A 510 -14.87 19.00 -27.89
CA LYS A 510 -16.25 19.51 -28.03
C LYS A 510 -16.82 18.99 -29.35
N LEU A 511 -17.94 18.26 -29.28
CA LEU A 511 -18.76 17.89 -30.40
C LEU A 511 -19.32 19.13 -31.09
#